data_16f3521ba4adb22d7c0aaee4954d6a13
#
_entry.id   16f3521ba4adb22d7c0aaee4954d6a13
#
_cell.length_a   1.000
_cell.length_b   1.000
_cell.length_c   1.000
_cell.angle_alpha   90.00
_cell.angle_beta   90.00
_cell.angle_gamma   90.00
#
_symmetry.space_group_name_H-M   'P 1'
#
loop_
_entity.id
_entity.type
_entity.pdbx_description
1 polymer ?
#
loop_
_entity_poly.entity_id
_entity_poly.type
_entity_poly.pdbx_seq_one_letter_code
_entity_poly.pdbx_strand_id
1 'polypeptide(L)'
;MNAALLYALAAAGANVLGGLVITTHSRGGRTTQRLLIAFGAGFMLAVALLAMLPHTLREGGANAAVTVLVGYLLVHLTQHVLTPHFHFGEETHHVGHWTGVSALLGLLLHTFFDGVAIASGFRVGSTLGFLVFIAILLHKIPEGVTVASVMLASGNTRRMALGGTAALGVATVLGVLVTDQLGALQRHGLALSAGVTLYVAASNLMPEVQQERSRSSAIMVFVGAACFLLAWWMLGGEA
;
A
#
# COMPACT_ATOMS: atom_id res chain seq x y z
N MET A 1 -4.68 19.18 14.87
CA MET A 1 -4.08 18.43 13.77
C MET A 1 -5.01 17.24 13.50
N ASN A 2 -5.46 17.03 12.28
CA ASN A 2 -6.40 15.96 11.95
C ASN A 2 -5.74 14.60 12.23
N ALA A 3 -6.43 13.67 12.90
CA ALA A 3 -5.88 12.34 13.24
C ALA A 3 -5.32 11.63 11.98
N ALA A 4 -6.03 11.69 10.86
CA ALA A 4 -5.60 11.12 9.60
C ALA A 4 -4.22 11.64 9.15
N LEU A 5 -3.93 12.92 9.36
CA LEU A 5 -2.63 13.50 9.01
C LEU A 5 -1.49 12.95 9.87
N LEU A 6 -1.72 12.74 11.18
CA LEU A 6 -0.71 12.11 12.05
C LEU A 6 -0.37 10.69 11.59
N TYR A 7 -1.39 9.90 11.26
CA TYR A 7 -1.21 8.54 10.77
C TYR A 7 -0.56 8.49 9.39
N ALA A 8 -0.88 9.45 8.51
CA ALA A 8 -0.20 9.58 7.21
C ALA A 8 1.28 9.93 7.37
N LEU A 9 1.64 10.81 8.32
CA LEU A 9 3.04 11.11 8.63
C LEU A 9 3.79 9.89 9.18
N ALA A 10 3.15 9.09 10.02
CA ALA A 10 3.74 7.83 10.49
C ALA A 10 3.97 6.84 9.35
N ALA A 11 2.99 6.69 8.43
CA ALA A 11 3.13 5.86 7.24
C ALA A 11 4.23 6.37 6.29
N ALA A 12 4.30 7.69 6.09
CA ALA A 12 5.37 8.32 5.32
C ALA A 12 6.76 8.07 5.93
N GLY A 13 6.88 8.17 7.26
CA GLY A 13 8.10 7.82 7.99
C GLY A 13 8.51 6.36 7.80
N ALA A 14 7.55 5.44 7.76
CA ALA A 14 7.81 4.02 7.52
C ALA A 14 8.41 3.75 6.12
N ASN A 15 7.95 4.45 5.08
CA ASN A 15 8.56 4.39 3.75
C ASN A 15 10.03 4.82 3.76
N VAL A 16 10.33 5.95 4.41
CA VAL A 16 11.69 6.45 4.53
C VAL A 16 12.56 5.51 5.35
N LEU A 17 12.03 4.93 6.44
CA LEU A 17 12.74 3.92 7.23
C LEU A 17 13.10 2.69 6.40
N GLY A 18 12.18 2.20 5.55
CA GLY A 18 12.46 1.12 4.61
C GLY A 18 13.61 1.44 3.68
N GLY A 19 13.61 2.63 3.08
CA GLY A 19 14.70 3.14 2.24
C GLY A 19 16.03 3.27 2.98
N LEU A 20 16.01 3.76 4.22
CA LEU A 20 17.20 3.88 5.07
C LEU A 20 17.81 2.52 5.38
N VAL A 21 17.00 1.51 5.69
CA VAL A 21 17.50 0.15 5.97
C VAL A 21 18.34 -0.38 4.81
N ILE A 22 17.88 -0.25 3.58
CA ILE A 22 18.60 -0.75 2.40
C ILE A 22 19.80 0.13 2.05
N THR A 23 19.69 1.43 2.19
CA THR A 23 20.78 2.35 1.84
C THR A 23 21.94 2.33 2.85
N THR A 24 21.68 1.92 4.11
CA THR A 24 22.69 1.83 5.17
C THR A 24 23.21 0.42 5.41
N HIS A 25 22.35 -0.60 5.26
CA HIS A 25 22.70 -2.00 5.54
C HIS A 25 22.46 -2.85 4.30
N SER A 26 23.53 -3.28 3.64
CA SER A 26 23.48 -4.10 2.42
C SER A 26 22.96 -5.55 2.62
N ARG A 27 22.59 -5.95 3.83
CA ARG A 27 22.14 -7.31 4.19
C ARG A 27 20.94 -7.29 5.17
N GLY A 28 19.91 -6.50 4.90
CA GLY A 28 18.66 -6.60 5.63
C GLY A 28 18.06 -8.02 5.47
N GLY A 29 17.60 -8.62 6.58
CA GLY A 29 17.14 -10.00 6.61
C GLY A 29 15.98 -10.25 5.61
N ARG A 30 16.28 -10.79 4.43
CA ARG A 30 15.30 -11.11 3.37
C ARG A 30 14.12 -11.91 3.93
N THR A 31 14.38 -12.82 4.87
CA THR A 31 13.33 -13.64 5.51
C THR A 31 12.33 -12.78 6.29
N THR A 32 12.80 -11.82 7.09
CA THR A 32 11.90 -10.94 7.87
C THR A 32 11.05 -10.06 6.95
N GLN A 33 11.66 -9.50 5.89
CA GLN A 33 10.92 -8.71 4.88
C GLN A 33 9.82 -9.54 4.23
N ARG A 34 10.11 -10.77 3.81
CA ARG A 34 9.16 -11.71 3.19
C ARG A 34 7.99 -12.04 4.10
N LEU A 35 8.26 -12.35 5.37
CA LEU A 35 7.21 -12.64 6.34
C LEU A 35 6.34 -11.41 6.61
N LEU A 36 6.93 -10.21 6.64
CA LEU A 36 6.18 -8.96 6.79
C LEU A 36 5.29 -8.67 5.57
N ILE A 37 5.81 -8.89 4.36
CA ILE A 37 5.02 -8.78 3.11
C ILE A 37 3.84 -9.75 3.14
N ALA A 38 4.07 -11.02 3.50
CA ALA A 38 3.04 -12.04 3.57
C ALA A 38 1.97 -11.72 4.63
N PHE A 39 2.38 -11.30 5.82
CA PHE A 39 1.48 -10.84 6.86
C PHE A 39 0.65 -9.63 6.40
N GLY A 40 1.32 -8.61 5.82
CA GLY A 40 0.69 -7.42 5.29
C GLY A 40 -0.31 -7.73 4.18
N ALA A 41 0.02 -8.64 3.26
CA ALA A 41 -0.88 -9.07 2.19
C ALA A 41 -2.19 -9.65 2.73
N GLY A 42 -2.11 -10.56 3.71
CA GLY A 42 -3.28 -11.14 4.36
C GLY A 42 -4.12 -10.10 5.13
N PHE A 43 -3.47 -9.24 5.89
CA PHE A 43 -4.13 -8.17 6.64
C PHE A 43 -4.82 -7.17 5.69
N MET A 44 -4.13 -6.70 4.64
CA MET A 44 -4.70 -5.78 3.65
C MET A 44 -5.87 -6.38 2.89
N LEU A 45 -5.74 -7.65 2.48
CA LEU A 45 -6.83 -8.35 1.78
C LEU A 45 -8.08 -8.41 2.67
N ALA A 46 -7.91 -8.71 3.94
CA ALA A 46 -9.00 -8.75 4.90
C ALA A 46 -9.63 -7.36 5.13
N VAL A 47 -8.83 -6.30 5.30
CA VAL A 47 -9.32 -4.91 5.40
C VAL A 47 -10.13 -4.53 4.16
N ALA A 48 -9.60 -4.80 2.96
CA ALA A 48 -10.27 -4.45 1.72
C ALA A 48 -11.62 -5.16 1.57
N LEU A 49 -11.64 -6.49 1.79
CA LEU A 49 -12.83 -7.32 1.53
C LEU A 49 -13.86 -7.28 2.66
N LEU A 50 -13.43 -7.18 3.93
CA LEU A 50 -14.31 -7.32 5.08
C LEU A 50 -14.71 -5.99 5.73
N ALA A 51 -13.92 -4.92 5.53
CA ALA A 51 -14.20 -3.61 6.09
C ALA A 51 -14.53 -2.56 5.02
N MET A 52 -13.60 -2.29 4.09
CA MET A 52 -13.77 -1.19 3.13
C MET A 52 -14.87 -1.50 2.11
N LEU A 53 -14.83 -2.66 1.47
CA LEU A 53 -15.79 -3.03 0.42
C LEU A 53 -17.22 -3.13 0.92
N PRO A 54 -17.55 -3.84 2.03
CA PRO A 54 -18.93 -3.89 2.53
C PRO A 54 -19.45 -2.52 2.92
N HIS A 55 -18.63 -1.68 3.57
CA HIS A 55 -19.03 -0.34 3.94
C HIS A 55 -19.36 0.51 2.70
N THR A 56 -18.50 0.52 1.69
CA THR A 56 -18.73 1.31 0.47
C THR A 56 -19.95 0.85 -0.32
N LEU A 57 -20.23 -0.45 -0.36
CA LEU A 57 -21.40 -0.99 -1.06
C LEU A 57 -22.72 -0.65 -0.34
N ARG A 58 -22.73 -0.62 0.99
CA ARG A 58 -23.91 -0.21 1.77
C ARG A 58 -24.24 1.27 1.57
N GLU A 59 -23.23 2.14 1.60
CA GLU A 59 -23.40 3.58 1.51
C GLU A 59 -23.63 4.09 0.07
N GLY A 60 -22.96 3.49 -0.90
CA GLY A 60 -22.90 4.01 -2.29
C GLY A 60 -23.66 3.19 -3.33
N GLY A 61 -24.27 2.07 -2.97
CA GLY A 61 -25.06 1.22 -3.87
C GLY A 61 -24.29 0.75 -5.12
N ALA A 62 -24.96 0.61 -6.26
CA ALA A 62 -24.38 0.13 -7.51
C ALA A 62 -23.22 1.00 -8.02
N ASN A 63 -23.26 2.32 -7.80
CA ASN A 63 -22.19 3.24 -8.22
C ASN A 63 -20.89 3.01 -7.43
N ALA A 64 -20.98 2.55 -6.18
CA ALA A 64 -19.79 2.23 -5.39
C ALA A 64 -19.03 1.06 -5.96
N ALA A 65 -19.70 0.01 -6.45
CA ALA A 65 -19.04 -1.12 -7.10
C ALA A 65 -18.25 -0.69 -8.35
N VAL A 66 -18.84 0.20 -9.17
CA VAL A 66 -18.14 0.78 -10.33
C VAL A 66 -16.93 1.60 -9.87
N THR A 67 -17.06 2.39 -8.81
CA THR A 67 -15.97 3.22 -8.28
C THR A 67 -14.83 2.35 -7.73
N VAL A 68 -15.13 1.24 -7.05
CA VAL A 68 -14.12 0.24 -6.63
C VAL A 68 -13.40 -0.35 -7.83
N LEU A 69 -14.14 -0.75 -8.88
CA LEU A 69 -13.53 -1.27 -10.11
C LEU A 69 -12.64 -0.22 -10.78
N VAL A 70 -13.06 1.04 -10.83
CA VAL A 70 -12.24 2.14 -11.35
C VAL A 70 -10.93 2.28 -10.56
N GLY A 71 -10.98 2.24 -9.22
CA GLY A 71 -9.80 2.27 -8.37
C GLY A 71 -8.83 1.12 -8.65
N TYR A 72 -9.36 -0.10 -8.78
CA TYR A 72 -8.58 -1.29 -9.15
C TYR A 72 -7.89 -1.15 -10.52
N LEU A 73 -8.66 -0.77 -11.53
CA LEU A 73 -8.15 -0.63 -12.91
C LEU A 73 -7.20 0.56 -13.08
N LEU A 74 -7.33 1.61 -12.27
CA LEU A 74 -6.44 2.75 -12.29
C LEU A 74 -5.01 2.36 -11.90
N VAL A 75 -4.84 1.54 -10.87
CA VAL A 75 -3.51 1.02 -10.49
C VAL A 75 -3.00 0.05 -11.55
N HIS A 76 -3.87 -0.82 -12.09
CA HIS A 76 -3.50 -1.70 -13.18
C HIS A 76 -2.99 -0.93 -14.40
N LEU A 77 -3.69 0.13 -14.79
CA LEU A 77 -3.29 1.01 -15.90
C LEU A 77 -1.90 1.63 -15.65
N THR A 78 -1.68 2.19 -14.46
CA THR A 78 -0.41 2.85 -14.16
C THR A 78 0.75 1.87 -14.11
N GLN A 79 0.56 0.69 -13.55
CA GLN A 79 1.64 -0.28 -13.38
C GLN A 79 1.93 -1.12 -14.62
N HIS A 80 0.97 -1.33 -15.52
CA HIS A 80 1.14 -2.21 -16.69
C HIS A 80 1.12 -1.50 -18.03
N VAL A 81 0.52 -0.31 -18.11
CA VAL A 81 0.41 0.43 -19.38
C VAL A 81 1.31 1.66 -19.39
N LEU A 82 1.29 2.45 -18.30
CA LEU A 82 2.04 3.71 -18.25
C LEU A 82 3.48 3.52 -17.75
N THR A 83 3.74 2.46 -16.96
CA THR A 83 5.08 2.11 -16.48
C THR A 83 5.40 0.66 -16.85
N PRO A 84 5.72 0.37 -18.14
CA PRO A 84 5.97 -0.99 -18.58
C PRO A 84 7.15 -1.62 -17.81
N HIS A 85 6.96 -2.88 -17.38
CA HIS A 85 7.96 -3.80 -16.82
C HIS A 85 8.34 -3.60 -15.33
N PHE A 86 7.41 -3.24 -14.45
CA PHE A 86 7.65 -3.36 -13.03
C PHE A 86 6.74 -4.42 -12.39
N HIS A 87 7.33 -5.54 -11.97
CA HIS A 87 6.69 -6.51 -11.09
C HIS A 87 7.42 -6.52 -9.76
N PHE A 88 6.69 -6.52 -8.64
CA PHE A 88 7.26 -6.73 -7.32
C PHE A 88 7.92 -8.11 -7.29
N GLY A 89 9.21 -8.18 -6.93
CA GLY A 89 9.91 -9.46 -6.72
C GLY A 89 10.70 -10.02 -7.91
N GLU A 90 10.70 -9.39 -9.10
CA GLU A 90 11.56 -9.87 -10.20
C GLU A 90 13.04 -9.52 -9.95
N GLU A 91 13.91 -10.57 -10.03
CA GLU A 91 15.37 -10.36 -10.06
C GLU A 91 15.76 -9.64 -11.36
N THR A 92 16.28 -8.42 -11.21
CA THR A 92 16.61 -7.53 -12.32
C THR A 92 17.90 -7.95 -12.99
N HIS A 93 17.80 -8.68 -14.10
CA HIS A 93 18.90 -8.81 -15.04
C HIS A 93 18.91 -7.61 -15.99
N HIS A 94 19.95 -6.77 -15.91
CA HIS A 94 20.18 -5.56 -16.74
C HIS A 94 19.07 -4.49 -16.66
N VAL A 95 18.94 -3.86 -15.52
CA VAL A 95 17.97 -2.76 -15.31
C VAL A 95 18.62 -1.43 -15.72
N GLY A 96 18.07 -0.79 -16.76
CA GLY A 96 18.51 0.55 -17.15
C GLY A 96 18.13 1.60 -16.09
N HIS A 97 18.85 2.73 -16.06
CA HIS A 97 18.62 3.84 -15.11
C HIS A 97 17.14 4.29 -14.99
N TRP A 98 16.42 4.27 -16.09
CA TRP A 98 15.02 4.66 -16.16
C TRP A 98 14.05 3.67 -15.52
N THR A 99 14.42 2.40 -15.33
CA THR A 99 13.54 1.39 -14.71
C THR A 99 13.24 1.74 -13.26
N GLY A 100 14.24 2.20 -12.50
CA GLY A 100 14.03 2.63 -11.11
C GLY A 100 13.10 3.84 -10.99
N VAL A 101 13.20 4.79 -11.93
CA VAL A 101 12.34 5.97 -11.98
C VAL A 101 10.92 5.58 -12.40
N SER A 102 10.76 4.69 -13.37
CA SER A 102 9.44 4.20 -13.80
C SER A 102 8.73 3.45 -12.68
N ALA A 103 9.45 2.61 -11.95
CA ALA A 103 8.92 1.92 -10.77
C ALA A 103 8.41 2.91 -9.71
N LEU A 104 9.18 3.96 -9.42
CA LEU A 104 8.78 5.02 -8.50
C LEU A 104 7.50 5.72 -8.98
N LEU A 105 7.43 6.11 -10.26
CA LEU A 105 6.26 6.78 -10.83
C LEU A 105 5.00 5.90 -10.76
N GLY A 106 5.13 4.60 -11.05
CA GLY A 106 4.02 3.65 -10.94
C GLY A 106 3.49 3.50 -9.52
N LEU A 107 4.37 3.62 -8.51
CA LEU A 107 4.01 3.51 -7.11
C LEU A 107 3.45 4.82 -6.52
N LEU A 108 3.81 5.99 -7.05
CA LEU A 108 3.34 7.28 -6.53
C LEU A 108 1.82 7.39 -6.50
N LEU A 109 1.15 6.89 -7.54
CA LEU A 109 -0.31 6.97 -7.61
C LEU A 109 -0.97 6.11 -6.53
N HIS A 110 -0.57 4.84 -6.39
CA HIS A 110 -1.17 4.00 -5.36
C HIS A 110 -0.87 4.53 -3.96
N THR A 111 0.34 5.03 -3.72
CA THR A 111 0.75 5.65 -2.45
C THR A 111 -0.05 6.91 -2.12
N PHE A 112 -0.41 7.71 -3.13
CA PHE A 112 -1.37 8.81 -2.97
C PHE A 112 -2.73 8.29 -2.50
N PHE A 113 -3.25 7.21 -3.10
CA PHE A 113 -4.52 6.61 -2.70
C PHE A 113 -4.47 5.92 -1.33
N ASP A 114 -3.30 5.52 -0.83
CA ASP A 114 -3.16 5.11 0.58
C ASP A 114 -3.49 6.27 1.53
N GLY A 115 -3.04 7.48 1.21
CA GLY A 115 -3.43 8.69 1.93
C GLY A 115 -4.92 8.96 1.86
N VAL A 116 -5.53 8.83 0.67
CA VAL A 116 -6.98 8.94 0.47
C VAL A 116 -7.71 7.88 1.31
N ALA A 117 -7.20 6.64 1.37
CA ALA A 117 -7.78 5.56 2.17
C ALA A 117 -7.76 5.88 3.66
N ILE A 118 -6.63 6.37 4.20
CA ILE A 118 -6.52 6.79 5.60
C ILE A 118 -7.54 7.89 5.90
N ALA A 119 -7.56 8.96 5.10
CA ALA A 119 -8.48 10.07 5.31
C ALA A 119 -9.95 9.63 5.24
N SER A 120 -10.30 8.85 4.21
CA SER A 120 -11.67 8.35 4.01
C SER A 120 -12.08 7.37 5.11
N GLY A 121 -11.19 6.49 5.57
CA GLY A 121 -11.43 5.57 6.67
C GLY A 121 -11.75 6.32 7.98
N PHE A 122 -10.97 7.36 8.32
CA PHE A 122 -11.23 8.19 9.50
C PHE A 122 -12.49 9.05 9.39
N ARG A 123 -12.95 9.36 8.19
CA ARG A 123 -14.23 10.06 7.99
C ARG A 123 -15.43 9.14 8.28
N VAL A 124 -15.29 7.85 8.02
CA VAL A 124 -16.31 6.84 8.36
C VAL A 124 -16.34 6.60 9.87
N GLY A 125 -15.16 6.40 10.46
CA GLY A 125 -15.03 6.17 11.89
C GLY A 125 -13.60 5.84 12.30
N SER A 126 -13.31 6.03 13.58
CA SER A 126 -11.96 5.83 14.12
C SER A 126 -11.47 4.37 13.97
N THR A 127 -12.37 3.40 14.15
CA THR A 127 -12.04 1.96 14.00
C THR A 127 -11.61 1.64 12.58
N LEU A 128 -12.42 2.02 11.58
CA LEU A 128 -12.07 1.76 10.17
C LEU A 128 -10.80 2.51 9.78
N GLY A 129 -10.68 3.80 10.16
CA GLY A 129 -9.50 4.60 9.87
C GLY A 129 -8.22 4.00 10.45
N PHE A 130 -8.26 3.50 11.68
CA PHE A 130 -7.12 2.86 12.33
C PHE A 130 -6.75 1.52 11.67
N LEU A 131 -7.72 0.68 11.32
CA LEU A 131 -7.46 -0.59 10.63
C LEU A 131 -6.89 -0.39 9.22
N VAL A 132 -7.42 0.58 8.48
CA VAL A 132 -6.88 0.99 7.18
C VAL A 132 -5.44 1.50 7.34
N PHE A 133 -5.18 2.35 8.34
CA PHE A 133 -3.82 2.83 8.63
C PHE A 133 -2.86 1.67 8.93
N ILE A 134 -3.24 0.71 9.78
CA ILE A 134 -2.39 -0.46 10.08
C ILE A 134 -2.11 -1.27 8.82
N ALA A 135 -3.11 -1.52 7.98
CA ALA A 135 -2.92 -2.20 6.70
C ALA A 135 -1.87 -1.50 5.83
N ILE A 136 -1.96 -0.18 5.74
CA ILE A 136 -1.02 0.65 4.98
C ILE A 136 0.36 0.62 5.61
N LEU A 137 0.48 0.82 6.92
CA LEU A 137 1.75 0.83 7.65
C LEU A 137 2.54 -0.48 7.45
N LEU A 138 1.86 -1.63 7.47
CA LEU A 138 2.46 -2.95 7.32
C LEU A 138 3.19 -3.13 5.97
N HIS A 139 2.70 -2.52 4.91
CA HIS A 139 3.37 -2.62 3.60
C HIS A 139 4.31 -1.44 3.29
N LYS A 140 4.24 -0.33 4.02
CA LYS A 140 5.07 0.86 3.76
C LYS A 140 6.57 0.63 3.97
N ILE A 141 6.97 -0.14 4.98
CA ILE A 141 8.39 -0.49 5.16
C ILE A 141 8.88 -1.38 4.00
N PRO A 142 8.23 -2.51 3.65
CA PRO A 142 8.57 -3.29 2.47
C PRO A 142 8.58 -2.48 1.17
N GLU A 143 7.61 -1.61 0.96
CA GLU A 143 7.53 -0.74 -0.20
C GLU A 143 8.77 0.18 -0.30
N GLY A 144 9.15 0.84 0.79
CA GLY A 144 10.34 1.67 0.85
C GLY A 144 11.63 0.88 0.59
N VAL A 145 11.75 -0.33 1.14
CA VAL A 145 12.84 -1.27 0.86
C VAL A 145 12.90 -1.61 -0.63
N THR A 146 11.77 -1.97 -1.22
CA THR A 146 11.67 -2.40 -2.62
C THR A 146 12.04 -1.26 -3.57
N VAL A 147 11.46 -0.08 -3.41
CA VAL A 147 11.76 1.08 -4.26
C VAL A 147 13.23 1.48 -4.17
N ALA A 148 13.77 1.58 -2.95
CA ALA A 148 15.18 1.90 -2.78
C ALA A 148 16.10 0.84 -3.39
N SER A 149 15.77 -0.46 -3.26
CA SER A 149 16.53 -1.56 -3.86
C SER A 149 16.53 -1.51 -5.38
N VAL A 150 15.35 -1.31 -5.99
CA VAL A 150 15.21 -1.20 -7.46
C VAL A 150 15.97 0.02 -7.99
N MET A 151 15.85 1.18 -7.33
CA MET A 151 16.58 2.38 -7.73
C MET A 151 18.10 2.18 -7.65
N LEU A 152 18.61 1.55 -6.60
CA LEU A 152 20.04 1.25 -6.48
C LEU A 152 20.50 0.23 -7.53
N ALA A 153 19.73 -0.83 -7.76
CA ALA A 153 20.01 -1.84 -8.80
C ALA A 153 20.03 -1.24 -10.21
N SER A 154 19.20 -0.20 -10.44
CA SER A 154 19.18 0.56 -11.70
C SER A 154 20.32 1.59 -11.85
N GLY A 155 21.30 1.60 -10.94
CA GLY A 155 22.44 2.51 -10.99
C GLY A 155 22.16 3.92 -10.44
N ASN A 156 21.01 4.14 -9.80
CA ASN A 156 20.71 5.41 -9.14
C ASN A 156 21.54 5.56 -7.84
N THR A 157 21.82 6.79 -7.46
CA THR A 157 22.56 7.08 -6.23
C THR A 157 21.71 6.81 -4.97
N ARG A 158 22.38 6.58 -3.83
CA ARG A 158 21.69 6.45 -2.52
C ARG A 158 20.79 7.65 -2.20
N ARG A 159 21.21 8.86 -2.58
CA ARG A 159 20.40 10.08 -2.37
C ARG A 159 19.13 10.05 -3.21
N MET A 160 19.22 9.61 -4.45
CA MET A 160 18.02 9.46 -5.31
C MET A 160 17.09 8.37 -4.79
N ALA A 161 17.61 7.23 -4.35
CA ALA A 161 16.83 6.16 -3.76
C ALA A 161 16.06 6.62 -2.50
N LEU A 162 16.74 7.33 -1.59
CA LEU A 162 16.10 7.93 -0.41
C LEU A 162 15.10 9.04 -0.79
N GLY A 163 15.42 9.87 -1.79
CA GLY A 163 14.51 10.86 -2.33
C GLY A 163 13.23 10.23 -2.90
N GLY A 164 13.36 9.07 -3.56
CA GLY A 164 12.23 8.28 -4.05
C GLY A 164 11.32 7.79 -2.92
N THR A 165 11.88 7.21 -1.86
CA THR A 165 11.06 6.77 -0.71
C THR A 165 10.42 7.95 0.03
N ALA A 166 11.09 9.10 0.11
CA ALA A 166 10.52 10.32 0.66
C ALA A 166 9.37 10.86 -0.22
N ALA A 167 9.51 10.79 -1.55
CA ALA A 167 8.46 11.18 -2.49
C ALA A 167 7.19 10.32 -2.32
N LEU A 168 7.32 9.01 -2.09
CA LEU A 168 6.19 8.14 -1.73
C LEU A 168 5.52 8.60 -0.43
N GLY A 169 6.31 8.90 0.60
CA GLY A 169 5.79 9.45 1.86
C GLY A 169 5.03 10.77 1.66
N VAL A 170 5.58 11.68 0.85
CA VAL A 170 4.91 12.94 0.50
C VAL A 170 3.59 12.66 -0.24
N ALA A 171 3.56 11.71 -1.18
CA ALA A 171 2.33 11.34 -1.90
C ALA A 171 1.24 10.83 -0.93
N THR A 172 1.59 10.03 0.09
CA THR A 172 0.64 9.62 1.14
C THR A 172 0.06 10.82 1.88
N VAL A 173 0.89 11.77 2.31
CA VAL A 173 0.45 12.97 3.01
C VAL A 173 -0.43 13.85 2.10
N LEU A 174 -0.06 14.01 0.84
CA LEU A 174 -0.86 14.74 -0.15
C LEU A 174 -2.23 14.09 -0.35
N GLY A 175 -2.31 12.76 -0.38
CA GLY A 175 -3.57 12.02 -0.46
C GLY A 175 -4.54 12.41 0.66
N VAL A 176 -4.07 12.52 1.90
CA VAL A 176 -4.89 13.00 3.03
C VAL A 176 -5.33 14.44 2.82
N LEU A 177 -4.40 15.35 2.53
CA LEU A 177 -4.70 16.78 2.39
C LEU A 177 -5.67 17.05 1.25
N VAL A 178 -5.49 16.38 0.11
CA VAL A 178 -6.35 16.54 -1.07
C VAL A 178 -7.74 15.97 -0.84
N THR A 179 -7.86 14.88 -0.08
CA THR A 179 -9.17 14.32 0.30
C THR A 179 -10.00 15.33 1.08
N ASP A 180 -9.39 16.09 1.97
CA ASP A 180 -10.10 17.10 2.76
C ASP A 180 -10.55 18.31 1.92
N GLN A 181 -9.92 18.56 0.77
CA GLN A 181 -10.23 19.70 -0.12
C GLN A 181 -11.20 19.33 -1.26
N LEU A 182 -11.19 18.08 -1.73
CA LEU A 182 -11.96 17.66 -2.89
C LEU A 182 -13.23 16.90 -2.49
N GLY A 183 -14.40 17.52 -2.66
CA GLY A 183 -15.70 16.89 -2.36
C GLY A 183 -15.95 15.57 -3.10
N ALA A 184 -15.34 15.36 -4.26
CA ALA A 184 -15.39 14.09 -4.98
C ALA A 184 -14.66 12.98 -4.20
N LEU A 185 -13.45 13.25 -3.68
CA LEU A 185 -12.70 12.28 -2.86
C LEU A 185 -13.36 12.09 -1.50
N GLN A 186 -14.00 13.11 -0.95
CA GLN A 186 -14.76 12.96 0.29
C GLN A 186 -15.92 11.97 0.14
N ARG A 187 -16.58 11.92 -1.01
CA ARG A 187 -17.73 11.03 -1.29
C ARG A 187 -17.30 9.66 -1.82
N HIS A 188 -16.29 9.61 -2.68
CA HIS A 188 -15.92 8.40 -3.43
C HIS A 188 -14.55 7.85 -3.04
N GLY A 189 -13.80 8.55 -2.19
CA GLY A 189 -12.42 8.22 -1.84
C GLY A 189 -12.28 6.84 -1.21
N LEU A 190 -13.19 6.45 -0.31
CA LEU A 190 -13.14 5.12 0.31
C LEU A 190 -13.37 4.01 -0.73
N ALA A 191 -14.33 4.19 -1.66
CA ALA A 191 -14.61 3.23 -2.71
C ALA A 191 -13.43 3.11 -3.71
N LEU A 192 -12.86 4.24 -4.16
CA LEU A 192 -11.67 4.26 -4.99
C LEU A 192 -10.50 3.55 -4.29
N SER A 193 -10.24 3.93 -3.04
CA SER A 193 -9.15 3.35 -2.26
C SER A 193 -9.37 1.87 -1.94
N ALA A 194 -10.60 1.41 -1.76
CA ALA A 194 -10.90 -0.02 -1.61
C ALA A 194 -10.45 -0.82 -2.83
N GLY A 195 -10.70 -0.30 -4.05
CA GLY A 195 -10.23 -0.90 -5.29
C GLY A 195 -8.70 -0.90 -5.41
N VAL A 196 -8.05 0.21 -5.07
CA VAL A 196 -6.59 0.34 -5.04
C VAL A 196 -5.99 -0.65 -4.03
N THR A 197 -6.51 -0.69 -2.80
CA THR A 197 -6.03 -1.59 -1.74
C THR A 197 -6.20 -3.05 -2.13
N LEU A 198 -7.34 -3.40 -2.76
CA LEU A 198 -7.58 -4.74 -3.27
C LEU A 198 -6.57 -5.11 -4.36
N TYR A 199 -6.27 -4.19 -5.29
CA TYR A 199 -5.25 -4.42 -6.32
C TYR A 199 -3.87 -4.69 -5.69
N VAL A 200 -3.44 -3.83 -4.77
CA VAL A 200 -2.14 -3.96 -4.10
C VAL A 200 -2.05 -5.29 -3.34
N ALA A 201 -3.09 -5.66 -2.59
CA ALA A 201 -3.10 -6.90 -1.83
C ALA A 201 -3.12 -8.15 -2.74
N ALA A 202 -4.04 -8.20 -3.72
CA ALA A 202 -4.29 -9.39 -4.52
C ALA A 202 -3.36 -9.52 -5.73
N SER A 203 -2.98 -8.41 -6.38
CA SER A 203 -2.24 -8.41 -7.64
C SER A 203 -0.75 -8.07 -7.50
N ASN A 204 -0.34 -7.44 -6.38
CA ASN A 204 1.07 -7.15 -6.11
C ASN A 204 1.63 -8.05 -5.00
N LEU A 205 1.08 -7.97 -3.77
CA LEU A 205 1.68 -8.66 -2.62
C LEU A 205 1.43 -10.18 -2.64
N MET A 206 0.23 -10.63 -2.98
CA MET A 206 -0.06 -12.07 -3.03
C MET A 206 0.77 -12.84 -4.05
N PRO A 207 0.96 -12.38 -5.31
CA PRO A 207 1.85 -13.03 -6.26
C PRO A 207 3.29 -13.11 -5.76
N GLU A 208 3.83 -12.06 -5.11
CA GLU A 208 5.17 -12.07 -4.53
C GLU A 208 5.31 -13.18 -3.47
N VAL A 209 4.32 -13.32 -2.58
CA VAL A 209 4.29 -14.40 -1.58
C VAL A 209 4.24 -15.79 -2.23
N GLN A 210 3.50 -15.95 -3.33
CA GLN A 210 3.32 -17.22 -4.03
C GLN A 210 4.56 -17.66 -4.81
N GLN A 211 5.30 -16.72 -5.41
CA GLN A 211 6.53 -17.01 -6.15
C GLN A 211 7.59 -17.69 -5.28
N GLU A 212 7.66 -17.38 -4.01
CA GLU A 212 8.66 -17.91 -3.10
C GLU A 212 8.44 -19.36 -2.64
N ARG A 213 7.26 -19.94 -2.87
CA ARG A 213 6.88 -21.31 -2.48
C ARG A 213 7.21 -21.66 -1.02
N SER A 214 7.26 -20.66 -0.12
CA SER A 214 7.57 -20.82 1.29
C SER A 214 6.31 -21.13 2.11
N ARG A 215 6.31 -22.25 2.84
CA ARG A 215 5.20 -22.59 3.74
C ARG A 215 5.02 -21.54 4.86
N SER A 216 6.10 -20.98 5.38
CA SER A 216 6.03 -19.94 6.41
C SER A 216 5.39 -18.65 5.87
N SER A 217 5.72 -18.23 4.64
CA SER A 217 5.08 -17.08 4.01
C SER A 217 3.59 -17.35 3.75
N ALA A 218 3.23 -18.53 3.27
CA ALA A 218 1.83 -18.89 3.09
C ALA A 218 1.03 -18.85 4.40
N ILE A 219 1.58 -19.39 5.50
CA ILE A 219 0.95 -19.35 6.83
C ILE A 219 0.82 -17.89 7.32
N MET A 220 1.82 -17.04 7.09
CA MET A 220 1.78 -15.64 7.52
C MET A 220 0.65 -14.83 6.88
N VAL A 221 0.20 -15.18 5.67
CA VAL A 221 -1.00 -14.57 5.06
C VAL A 221 -2.24 -14.84 5.92
N PHE A 222 -2.44 -16.10 6.35
CA PHE A 222 -3.56 -16.45 7.24
C PHE A 222 -3.44 -15.78 8.60
N VAL A 223 -2.22 -15.68 9.15
CA VAL A 223 -1.97 -14.97 10.42
C VAL A 223 -2.34 -13.49 10.28
N GLY A 224 -1.97 -12.84 9.16
CA GLY A 224 -2.34 -11.45 8.87
C GLY A 224 -3.85 -11.25 8.82
N ALA A 225 -4.56 -12.10 8.08
CA ALA A 225 -6.02 -12.06 8.01
C ALA A 225 -6.68 -12.33 9.38
N ALA A 226 -6.18 -13.30 10.14
CA ALA A 226 -6.69 -13.60 11.48
C ALA A 226 -6.44 -12.45 12.47
N CYS A 227 -5.27 -11.80 12.39
CA CYS A 227 -4.98 -10.60 13.20
C CYS A 227 -5.93 -9.44 12.87
N PHE A 228 -6.28 -9.25 11.59
CA PHE A 228 -7.31 -8.28 11.23
C PHE A 228 -8.65 -8.61 11.88
N LEU A 229 -9.12 -9.85 11.75
CA LEU A 229 -10.40 -10.28 12.33
C LEU A 229 -10.43 -10.09 13.86
N LEU A 230 -9.33 -10.42 14.53
CA LEU A 230 -9.20 -10.20 15.97
C LEU A 230 -9.24 -8.72 16.32
N ALA A 231 -8.48 -7.88 15.61
CA ALA A 231 -8.48 -6.43 15.81
C ALA A 231 -9.86 -5.82 15.51
N TRP A 232 -10.51 -6.26 14.44
CA TRP A 232 -11.86 -5.83 14.09
C TRP A 232 -12.85 -6.12 15.20
N TRP A 233 -12.85 -7.34 15.72
CA TRP A 233 -13.72 -7.75 16.81
C TRP A 233 -13.43 -6.99 18.11
N MET A 234 -12.14 -6.83 18.48
CA MET A 234 -11.73 -6.10 19.69
C MET A 234 -12.07 -4.61 19.65
N LEU A 235 -12.07 -4.00 18.47
CA LEU A 235 -12.38 -2.57 18.28
C LEU A 235 -13.88 -2.30 18.08
N GLY A 236 -14.74 -3.32 18.25
CA GLY A 236 -16.19 -3.18 18.10
C GLY A 236 -16.65 -2.99 16.66
N GLY A 237 -15.89 -3.52 15.69
CA GLY A 237 -16.29 -3.52 14.29
C GLY A 237 -17.55 -4.39 14.08
N GLU A 238 -18.60 -3.79 13.56
CA GLU A 238 -19.81 -4.52 13.16
C GLU A 238 -19.62 -5.08 11.74
N ALA A 239 -20.03 -6.35 11.56
CA ALA A 239 -19.97 -7.03 10.28
C ALA A 239 -21.09 -6.58 9.33
#